data_76f79cb1771e02b90dc5af5aee2246fa
#
_entry.id   76f79cb1771e02b90dc5af5aee2246fa
#
_cell.length_a   1.000
_cell.length_b   1.000
_cell.length_c   1.000
_cell.angle_alpha   90.00
_cell.angle_beta   90.00
_cell.angle_gamma   90.00
#
_symmetry.space_group_name_H-M   'P 1'
#
loop_
_entity.id
_entity.type
_entity.pdbx_description
1 polymer ?
#
loop_
_entity_poly.entity_id
_entity_poly.type
_entity_poly.pdbx_seq_one_letter_code
_entity_poly.pdbx_strand_id
1 'polypeptide(L)'
;MAVYKTKDGYVMKGTIKRGPNDYYNYTKKLKGVTTKKEAQKIELDFKDKFNFEQKQKVSSVTFKELTELYDDKVKNNIKATTKQTNAYMLMKFVDLYDLKASSITSADIQKILNTFIKRGASTNYVNGIYSYLNKIFKFGVKENYILYNPMTKIDRYKKPDEIKKEMKFYTPEQFKQLMLTAPKDKVHYEYECYVIINVLYFTGMRVGELSALTLQDVDLKKKTIHINKTLSFGIGDNRWHIGPAKSSRSERTIMIPKNLCEILAEYISYYKKIYGVTNQTFLFGVDVPIARETIRHRFWEMADLAGLERIRLHDLRHSHASLLANMGCSVTAIARRMGHSEAECFKTYIHLFVSTDVDLVNKIDKVF
;
A
#
# COMPACT_ATOMS: atom_id res chain seq x y z
N MET A 1 16.80 -44.14 -1.18
CA MET A 1 18.07 -44.41 -0.44
C MET A 1 19.14 -44.70 -1.46
N ALA A 2 20.16 -43.89 -1.48
CA ALA A 2 21.21 -44.04 -2.48
C ALA A 2 22.58 -44.00 -1.82
N VAL A 3 23.04 -45.20 -1.40
CA VAL A 3 24.41 -45.43 -0.98
C VAL A 3 25.11 -46.11 -2.15
N TYR A 4 26.21 -45.53 -2.61
CA TYR A 4 26.98 -46.00 -3.77
C TYR A 4 28.36 -46.46 -3.32
N LYS A 5 28.86 -47.57 -3.89
CA LYS A 5 30.24 -48.05 -3.67
C LYS A 5 31.18 -47.26 -4.58
N THR A 6 32.27 -46.75 -4.04
CA THR A 6 33.36 -46.09 -4.78
C THR A 6 34.68 -46.86 -4.58
N LYS A 7 35.73 -46.46 -5.29
CA LYS A 7 37.05 -47.08 -5.14
C LYS A 7 37.59 -46.98 -3.69
N ASP A 8 37.20 -45.94 -2.95
CA ASP A 8 37.72 -45.63 -1.61
C ASP A 8 36.69 -45.85 -0.46
N GLY A 9 35.64 -46.67 -0.69
CA GLY A 9 34.61 -46.93 0.30
C GLY A 9 33.20 -46.67 -0.21
N TYR A 10 32.32 -46.06 0.59
CA TYR A 10 30.94 -45.73 0.22
C TYR A 10 30.70 -44.24 0.24
N VAL A 11 29.75 -43.78 -0.59
CA VAL A 11 29.24 -42.42 -0.62
C VAL A 11 27.73 -42.49 -0.37
N MET A 12 27.26 -41.75 0.62
CA MET A 12 25.83 -41.52 0.80
C MET A 12 25.40 -40.22 0.12
N LYS A 13 24.36 -40.30 -0.69
CA LYS A 13 23.77 -39.15 -1.38
C LYS A 13 22.27 -39.25 -1.27
N GLY A 14 21.61 -38.11 -0.96
CA GLY A 14 20.17 -38.11 -0.85
C GLY A 14 19.62 -36.73 -0.64
N THR A 15 18.32 -36.69 -0.48
CA THR A 15 17.56 -35.47 -0.23
C THR A 15 16.71 -35.68 1.01
N ILE A 16 16.76 -34.73 1.94
CA ILE A 16 15.87 -34.66 3.10
C ILE A 16 14.88 -33.55 2.87
N LYS A 17 13.60 -33.87 2.95
CA LYS A 17 12.53 -32.88 2.84
C LYS A 17 12.43 -32.09 4.15
N ARG A 18 12.64 -30.76 4.11
CA ARG A 18 12.55 -29.85 5.26
C ARG A 18 11.20 -29.14 5.35
N GLY A 19 10.48 -29.05 4.22
CA GLY A 19 9.19 -28.39 4.12
C GLY A 19 8.46 -28.67 2.81
N PRO A 20 7.32 -28.05 2.54
CA PRO A 20 6.51 -28.35 1.35
C PRO A 20 7.23 -28.23 0.01
N ASN A 21 8.21 -27.32 -0.11
CA ASN A 21 9.06 -27.14 -1.33
C ASN A 21 10.52 -26.90 -0.94
N ASP A 22 10.92 -27.33 0.27
CA ASP A 22 12.26 -27.16 0.79
C ASP A 22 12.93 -28.50 0.95
N TYR A 23 14.06 -28.70 0.26
CA TYR A 23 14.79 -29.95 0.20
C TYR A 23 16.28 -29.68 0.50
N TYR A 24 16.84 -30.44 1.42
CA TYR A 24 18.25 -30.44 1.72
C TYR A 24 18.92 -31.60 1.00
N ASN A 25 19.80 -31.28 0.05
CA ASN A 25 20.59 -32.26 -0.66
C ASN A 25 21.91 -32.49 0.06
N TYR A 26 22.26 -33.74 0.32
CA TYR A 26 23.53 -34.10 0.96
C TYR A 26 24.31 -35.10 0.13
N THR A 27 25.61 -34.97 0.20
CA THR A 27 26.58 -35.96 -0.33
C THR A 27 27.73 -36.04 0.64
N LYS A 28 27.94 -37.24 1.23
CA LYS A 28 29.03 -37.45 2.17
C LYS A 28 29.80 -38.74 1.82
N LYS A 29 31.15 -38.68 1.85
CA LYS A 29 32.05 -39.83 1.71
C LYS A 29 32.15 -40.50 3.06
N LEU A 30 31.98 -41.85 3.08
CA LEU A 30 32.07 -42.67 4.24
C LEU A 30 33.42 -43.41 4.20
N LYS A 31 34.41 -42.85 4.90
CA LYS A 31 35.75 -43.46 4.96
C LYS A 31 35.72 -44.66 5.94
N GLY A 32 36.38 -45.78 5.59
CA GLY A 32 36.51 -46.97 6.43
C GLY A 32 35.25 -47.86 6.50
N VAL A 33 34.20 -47.54 5.72
CA VAL A 33 33.00 -48.38 5.65
C VAL A 33 33.18 -49.41 4.54
N THR A 34 33.08 -50.68 4.93
CA THR A 34 33.38 -51.80 4.01
C THR A 34 32.12 -52.50 3.48
N THR A 35 30.97 -52.35 4.16
CA THR A 35 29.73 -52.99 3.76
C THR A 35 28.61 -52.00 3.44
N LYS A 36 27.76 -52.36 2.46
CA LYS A 36 26.57 -51.57 2.09
C LYS A 36 25.58 -51.42 3.25
N LYS A 37 25.45 -52.46 4.09
CA LYS A 37 24.51 -52.44 5.22
C LYS A 37 24.94 -51.43 6.28
N GLU A 38 26.25 -51.35 6.54
CA GLU A 38 26.82 -50.36 7.47
C GLU A 38 26.65 -48.92 6.93
N ALA A 39 26.93 -48.72 5.66
CA ALA A 39 26.74 -47.40 4.99
C ALA A 39 25.27 -46.96 5.03
N GLN A 40 24.32 -47.88 4.87
CA GLN A 40 22.89 -47.60 4.98
C GLN A 40 22.48 -47.24 6.40
N LYS A 41 23.05 -47.89 7.40
CA LYS A 41 22.83 -47.60 8.82
C LYS A 41 23.32 -46.16 9.14
N ILE A 42 24.52 -45.81 8.69
CA ILE A 42 25.10 -44.48 8.88
C ILE A 42 24.22 -43.41 8.18
N GLU A 43 23.70 -43.72 7.00
CA GLU A 43 22.77 -42.79 6.30
C GLU A 43 21.47 -42.59 7.10
N LEU A 44 20.93 -43.67 7.68
CA LEU A 44 19.73 -43.58 8.50
C LEU A 44 19.98 -42.76 9.77
N ASP A 45 21.04 -43.06 10.51
CA ASP A 45 21.46 -42.33 11.69
C ASP A 45 21.72 -40.84 11.40
N PHE A 46 22.32 -40.54 10.24
CA PHE A 46 22.51 -39.17 9.78
C PHE A 46 21.19 -38.46 9.56
N LYS A 47 20.22 -39.11 8.90
CA LYS A 47 18.88 -38.54 8.67
C LYS A 47 18.12 -38.32 9.97
N ASP A 48 18.20 -39.31 10.89
CA ASP A 48 17.53 -39.20 12.18
C ASP A 48 18.15 -38.10 13.04
N LYS A 49 19.48 -38.03 13.09
CA LYS A 49 20.19 -36.94 13.75
C LYS A 49 19.88 -35.58 13.14
N PHE A 50 19.86 -35.47 11.82
CA PHE A 50 19.52 -34.25 11.12
C PHE A 50 18.07 -33.80 11.41
N ASN A 51 17.13 -34.76 11.39
CA ASN A 51 15.71 -34.48 11.71
C ASN A 51 15.55 -34.12 13.18
N PHE A 52 16.32 -34.76 14.10
CA PHE A 52 16.32 -34.42 15.51
C PHE A 52 16.91 -33.03 15.77
N GLU A 53 18.03 -32.66 15.14
CA GLU A 53 18.62 -31.33 15.22
C GLU A 53 17.70 -30.26 14.64
N GLN A 54 16.97 -30.54 13.54
CA GLN A 54 15.95 -29.67 13.01
C GLN A 54 14.77 -29.50 13.98
N LYS A 55 14.34 -30.60 14.64
CA LYS A 55 13.30 -30.55 15.69
C LYS A 55 13.74 -29.78 16.93
N GLN A 56 15.02 -29.89 17.33
CA GLN A 56 15.57 -29.09 18.44
C GLN A 56 15.74 -27.60 18.08
N LYS A 57 16.04 -27.28 16.82
CA LYS A 57 16.14 -25.90 16.32
C LYS A 57 14.78 -25.21 16.15
N VAL A 58 13.69 -25.95 16.20
CA VAL A 58 12.35 -25.40 16.33
C VAL A 58 12.25 -24.79 17.71
N SER A 59 12.48 -23.50 17.77
CA SER A 59 12.48 -22.74 19.00
C SER A 59 11.13 -22.84 19.71
N SER A 60 11.16 -22.73 21.04
CA SER A 60 9.96 -22.59 21.87
C SER A 60 9.24 -21.23 21.64
N VAL A 61 9.63 -20.47 20.61
CA VAL A 61 9.12 -19.13 20.30
C VAL A 61 7.61 -19.19 20.10
N THR A 62 6.90 -18.39 20.88
CA THR A 62 5.47 -18.16 20.71
C THR A 62 5.17 -17.35 19.45
N PHE A 63 3.94 -17.36 19.00
CA PHE A 63 3.55 -16.54 17.85
C PHE A 63 3.73 -15.04 18.14
N LYS A 64 3.47 -14.59 19.35
CA LYS A 64 3.70 -13.21 19.79
C LYS A 64 5.18 -12.85 19.66
N GLU A 65 6.08 -13.62 20.24
CA GLU A 65 7.52 -13.40 20.14
C GLU A 65 8.00 -13.42 18.68
N LEU A 66 7.49 -14.32 17.84
CA LEU A 66 7.82 -14.36 16.42
C LEU A 66 7.40 -13.07 15.70
N THR A 67 6.24 -12.51 16.06
CA THR A 67 5.77 -11.23 15.47
C THR A 67 6.63 -10.05 15.92
N GLU A 68 7.04 -10.03 17.19
CA GLU A 68 7.92 -8.98 17.73
C GLU A 68 9.31 -9.02 17.08
N LEU A 69 9.88 -10.22 16.92
CA LEU A 69 11.16 -10.42 16.21
C LEU A 69 11.07 -9.97 14.73
N TYR A 70 9.95 -10.27 14.07
CA TYR A 70 9.72 -9.80 12.72
C TYR A 70 9.62 -8.27 12.65
N ASP A 71 8.84 -7.66 13.54
CA ASP A 71 8.65 -6.21 13.59
C ASP A 71 9.97 -5.49 13.90
N ASP A 72 10.79 -6.02 14.79
CA ASP A 72 12.13 -5.49 15.07
C ASP A 72 13.05 -5.54 13.86
N LYS A 73 13.02 -6.63 13.10
CA LYS A 73 13.81 -6.77 11.87
C LYS A 73 13.41 -5.77 10.79
N VAL A 74 12.11 -5.48 10.67
CA VAL A 74 11.61 -4.61 9.59
C VAL A 74 11.41 -3.16 10.03
N LYS A 75 11.56 -2.83 11.33
CA LYS A 75 11.22 -1.50 11.90
C LYS A 75 11.84 -0.31 11.18
N ASN A 76 13.06 -0.47 10.66
CA ASN A 76 13.77 0.58 9.94
C ASN A 76 13.40 0.63 8.44
N ASN A 77 12.72 -0.39 7.94
CA ASN A 77 12.39 -0.55 6.51
C ASN A 77 10.91 -0.30 6.19
N ILE A 78 10.08 -0.08 7.22
CA ILE A 78 8.64 0.17 7.04
C ILE A 78 8.24 1.52 7.62
N LYS A 79 7.29 2.18 6.97
CA LYS A 79 6.74 3.46 7.44
C LYS A 79 5.93 3.25 8.72
N ALA A 80 5.89 4.26 9.58
CA ALA A 80 5.13 4.25 10.84
C ALA A 80 3.64 3.88 10.64
N THR A 81 3.00 4.38 9.58
CA THR A 81 1.62 4.00 9.19
C THR A 81 1.47 2.51 8.87
N THR A 82 2.48 1.90 8.25
CA THR A 82 2.48 0.46 7.97
C THR A 82 2.62 -0.32 9.26
N LYS A 83 3.49 0.12 10.19
CA LYS A 83 3.66 -0.49 11.51
C LYS A 83 2.33 -0.47 12.29
N GLN A 84 1.64 0.65 12.31
CA GLN A 84 0.34 0.77 12.98
C GLN A 84 -0.73 -0.16 12.36
N THR A 85 -0.78 -0.22 11.02
CA THR A 85 -1.69 -1.12 10.31
C THR A 85 -1.38 -2.59 10.62
N ASN A 86 -0.09 -2.97 10.66
CA ASN A 86 0.34 -4.30 11.02
C ASN A 86 -0.06 -4.66 12.45
N ALA A 87 0.20 -3.77 13.42
CA ALA A 87 -0.22 -3.97 14.81
C ALA A 87 -1.73 -4.18 14.93
N TYR A 88 -2.54 -3.37 14.23
CA TYR A 88 -3.98 -3.55 14.19
C TYR A 88 -4.41 -4.91 13.58
N MET A 89 -3.70 -5.38 12.55
CA MET A 89 -3.95 -6.70 11.97
C MET A 89 -3.60 -7.82 12.96
N LEU A 90 -2.49 -7.71 13.70
CA LEU A 90 -2.07 -8.70 14.70
C LEU A 90 -3.06 -8.86 15.85
N MET A 91 -3.68 -7.77 16.32
CA MET A 91 -4.71 -7.83 17.37
C MET A 91 -5.88 -8.77 17.03
N LYS A 92 -6.07 -9.14 15.77
CA LYS A 92 -7.08 -10.11 15.33
C LYS A 92 -6.68 -11.56 15.58
N PHE A 93 -5.43 -11.80 15.96
CA PHE A 93 -4.85 -13.12 16.18
C PHE A 93 -4.37 -13.30 17.63
N VAL A 94 -4.93 -12.55 18.57
CA VAL A 94 -4.58 -12.62 20.00
C VAL A 94 -4.72 -14.03 20.54
N ASP A 95 -5.69 -14.80 20.07
CA ASP A 95 -5.92 -16.21 20.48
C ASP A 95 -4.75 -17.15 20.08
N LEU A 96 -3.88 -16.72 19.18
CA LEU A 96 -2.70 -17.47 18.78
C LEU A 96 -1.43 -17.03 19.50
N TYR A 97 -1.46 -15.93 20.25
CA TYR A 97 -0.25 -15.28 20.78
C TYR A 97 0.59 -16.21 21.66
N ASP A 98 -0.04 -16.96 22.54
CA ASP A 98 0.64 -17.82 23.49
C ASP A 98 0.96 -19.22 22.95
N LEU A 99 0.48 -19.52 21.74
CA LEU A 99 0.79 -20.77 21.08
C LEU A 99 2.22 -20.76 20.53
N LYS A 100 2.89 -21.89 20.60
CA LYS A 100 4.18 -22.05 19.90
C LYS A 100 3.97 -21.82 18.42
N ALA A 101 4.76 -20.93 17.81
CA ALA A 101 4.64 -20.61 16.39
C ALA A 101 4.72 -21.85 15.48
N SER A 102 5.47 -22.86 15.92
CA SER A 102 5.62 -24.16 15.24
C SER A 102 4.38 -25.06 15.32
N SER A 103 3.48 -24.85 16.28
CA SER A 103 2.26 -25.65 16.44
C SER A 103 1.06 -25.07 15.69
N ILE A 104 1.14 -23.81 15.23
CA ILE A 104 0.05 -23.17 14.50
C ILE A 104 -0.13 -23.82 13.14
N THR A 105 -1.34 -24.29 12.89
CA THR A 105 -1.71 -24.97 11.66
C THR A 105 -2.40 -24.03 10.66
N SER A 106 -2.47 -24.47 9.40
CA SER A 106 -3.27 -23.79 8.38
C SER A 106 -4.75 -23.71 8.78
N ALA A 107 -5.26 -24.73 9.49
CA ALA A 107 -6.65 -24.77 9.92
C ALA A 107 -6.96 -23.69 10.97
N ASP A 108 -6.05 -23.43 11.91
CA ASP A 108 -6.20 -22.39 12.93
C ASP A 108 -6.32 -21.01 12.27
N ILE A 109 -5.42 -20.72 11.33
CA ILE A 109 -5.42 -19.45 10.59
C ILE A 109 -6.67 -19.34 9.74
N GLN A 110 -7.02 -20.40 9.00
CA GLN A 110 -8.20 -20.40 8.13
C GLN A 110 -9.49 -20.17 8.92
N LYS A 111 -9.60 -20.75 10.13
CA LYS A 111 -10.75 -20.52 11.02
C LYS A 111 -10.92 -19.03 11.33
N ILE A 112 -9.84 -18.33 11.66
CA ILE A 112 -9.86 -16.90 11.95
C ILE A 112 -10.21 -16.10 10.69
N LEU A 113 -9.57 -16.39 9.54
CA LEU A 113 -9.89 -15.71 8.27
C LEU A 113 -11.36 -15.90 7.89
N ASN A 114 -11.92 -17.10 8.11
CA ASN A 114 -13.33 -17.40 7.85
C ASN A 114 -14.28 -16.56 8.72
N THR A 115 -13.88 -16.15 9.92
CA THR A 115 -14.73 -15.25 10.75
C THR A 115 -14.88 -13.88 10.10
N PHE A 116 -13.82 -13.35 9.48
CA PHE A 116 -13.88 -12.08 8.75
C PHE A 116 -14.72 -12.21 7.47
N ILE A 117 -14.56 -13.31 6.74
CA ILE A 117 -15.34 -13.60 5.53
C ILE A 117 -16.83 -13.66 5.87
N LYS A 118 -17.21 -14.40 6.91
CA LYS A 118 -18.60 -14.51 7.36
C LYS A 118 -19.20 -13.16 7.82
N ARG A 119 -18.38 -12.25 8.34
CA ARG A 119 -18.78 -10.87 8.72
C ARG A 119 -18.85 -9.92 7.52
N GLY A 120 -18.65 -10.41 6.29
CA GLY A 120 -18.71 -9.60 5.06
C GLY A 120 -17.50 -8.72 4.79
N ALA A 121 -16.34 -9.05 5.36
CA ALA A 121 -15.10 -8.31 5.10
C ALA A 121 -14.75 -8.33 3.61
N SER A 122 -14.17 -7.23 3.10
CA SER A 122 -13.77 -7.14 1.70
C SER A 122 -12.63 -8.09 1.37
N THR A 123 -12.58 -8.57 0.11
CA THR A 123 -11.48 -9.39 -0.42
C THR A 123 -10.11 -8.76 -0.16
N ASN A 124 -9.99 -7.45 -0.36
CA ASN A 124 -8.74 -6.72 -0.12
C ASN A 124 -8.31 -6.74 1.35
N TYR A 125 -9.27 -6.62 2.28
CA TYR A 125 -8.98 -6.65 3.71
C TYR A 125 -8.49 -8.03 4.15
N VAL A 126 -9.20 -9.11 3.78
CA VAL A 126 -8.80 -10.48 4.11
C VAL A 126 -7.44 -10.81 3.51
N ASN A 127 -7.21 -10.44 2.24
CA ASN A 127 -5.94 -10.67 1.56
C ASN A 127 -4.80 -9.79 2.10
N GLY A 128 -5.10 -8.64 2.70
CA GLY A 128 -4.14 -7.81 3.44
C GLY A 128 -3.63 -8.55 4.68
N ILE A 129 -4.54 -9.10 5.47
CA ILE A 129 -4.21 -9.93 6.64
C ILE A 129 -3.40 -11.16 6.22
N TYR A 130 -3.87 -11.90 5.22
CA TYR A 130 -3.15 -13.04 4.65
C TYR A 130 -1.70 -12.67 4.28
N SER A 131 -1.52 -11.57 3.57
CA SER A 131 -0.20 -11.13 3.10
C SER A 131 0.74 -10.80 4.25
N TYR A 132 0.22 -10.20 5.32
CA TYR A 132 0.99 -9.87 6.49
C TYR A 132 1.41 -11.12 7.28
N LEU A 133 0.48 -12.02 7.58
CA LEU A 133 0.79 -13.30 8.24
C LEU A 133 1.82 -14.12 7.44
N ASN A 134 1.65 -14.17 6.12
CA ASN A 134 2.59 -14.88 5.25
C ASN A 134 4.02 -14.31 5.33
N LYS A 135 4.17 -13.00 5.55
CA LYS A 135 5.49 -12.38 5.77
C LYS A 135 6.10 -12.83 7.10
N ILE A 136 5.32 -12.86 8.18
CA ILE A 136 5.76 -13.30 9.52
C ILE A 136 6.21 -14.77 9.47
N PHE A 137 5.37 -15.67 8.94
CA PHE A 137 5.73 -17.09 8.88
C PHE A 137 6.86 -17.38 7.89
N LYS A 138 6.98 -16.64 6.78
CA LYS A 138 8.16 -16.71 5.91
C LYS A 138 9.45 -16.29 6.63
N PHE A 139 9.36 -15.23 7.44
CA PHE A 139 10.47 -14.83 8.29
C PHE A 139 10.82 -15.94 9.29
N GLY A 140 9.82 -16.53 9.96
CA GLY A 140 10.02 -17.62 10.89
C GLY A 140 10.74 -18.84 10.28
N VAL A 141 10.39 -19.19 9.04
CA VAL A 141 11.08 -20.25 8.29
C VAL A 141 12.52 -19.84 7.94
N LYS A 142 12.69 -18.61 7.44
CA LYS A 142 14.01 -18.09 7.02
C LYS A 142 15.01 -18.05 8.17
N GLU A 143 14.58 -17.66 9.35
CA GLU A 143 15.42 -17.57 10.56
C GLU A 143 15.43 -18.87 11.39
N ASN A 144 14.83 -19.95 10.87
CA ASN A 144 14.75 -21.27 11.50
C ASN A 144 13.99 -21.32 12.84
N TYR A 145 13.05 -20.42 13.07
CA TYR A 145 12.13 -20.49 14.23
C TYR A 145 11.04 -21.53 14.03
N ILE A 146 10.64 -21.78 12.78
CA ILE A 146 9.65 -22.79 12.40
C ILE A 146 10.14 -23.57 11.16
N LEU A 147 9.72 -24.81 11.01
CA LEU A 147 10.15 -25.66 9.90
C LEU A 147 9.39 -25.40 8.58
N TYR A 148 8.14 -24.99 8.66
CA TYR A 148 7.31 -24.75 7.48
C TYR A 148 6.35 -23.59 7.71
N ASN A 149 5.97 -22.93 6.63
CA ASN A 149 5.02 -21.83 6.66
C ASN A 149 3.58 -22.37 6.50
N PRO A 150 2.71 -22.24 7.54
CA PRO A 150 1.33 -22.74 7.47
C PRO A 150 0.51 -22.04 6.38
N MET A 151 0.89 -20.83 5.97
CA MET A 151 0.19 -20.07 4.92
C MET A 151 0.32 -20.70 3.54
N THR A 152 1.25 -21.63 3.31
CA THR A 152 1.44 -22.27 1.99
C THR A 152 0.27 -23.16 1.57
N LYS A 153 -0.56 -23.60 2.53
CA LYS A 153 -1.76 -24.40 2.28
C LYS A 153 -3.05 -23.58 2.28
N ILE A 154 -2.96 -22.26 2.39
CA ILE A 154 -4.10 -21.36 2.41
C ILE A 154 -4.09 -20.54 1.11
N ASP A 155 -5.16 -20.61 0.37
CA ASP A 155 -5.33 -19.79 -0.83
C ASP A 155 -5.75 -18.37 -0.47
N ARG A 156 -5.44 -17.44 -1.37
CA ARG A 156 -5.97 -16.08 -1.26
C ARG A 156 -7.48 -16.10 -1.43
N TYR A 157 -8.16 -15.35 -0.56
CA TYR A 157 -9.60 -15.23 -0.64
C TYR A 157 -10.02 -14.56 -1.96
N LYS A 158 -10.97 -15.17 -2.63
CA LYS A 158 -11.68 -14.64 -3.79
C LYS A 158 -13.17 -14.73 -3.48
N LYS A 159 -13.82 -13.57 -3.40
CA LYS A 159 -15.26 -13.54 -3.23
C LYS A 159 -15.90 -13.97 -4.54
N PRO A 160 -16.77 -15.02 -4.56
CA PRO A 160 -17.60 -15.31 -5.70
C PRO A 160 -18.43 -14.06 -6.03
N ASP A 161 -18.58 -13.75 -7.30
CA ASP A 161 -19.42 -12.66 -7.82
C ASP A 161 -19.04 -11.24 -7.28
N GLU A 162 -17.77 -11.02 -6.93
CA GLU A 162 -17.31 -9.69 -6.57
C GLU A 162 -17.37 -8.77 -7.80
N ILE A 163 -18.44 -7.98 -7.89
CA ILE A 163 -18.56 -6.92 -8.89
C ILE A 163 -17.45 -5.91 -8.58
N LYS A 164 -16.53 -5.72 -9.51
CA LYS A 164 -15.53 -4.66 -9.40
C LYS A 164 -16.26 -3.33 -9.29
N LYS A 165 -16.10 -2.65 -8.16
CA LYS A 165 -16.68 -1.31 -8.01
C LYS A 165 -16.10 -0.42 -9.10
N GLU A 166 -16.97 0.16 -9.90
CA GLU A 166 -16.58 1.16 -10.89
C GLU A 166 -15.90 2.34 -10.19
N MET A 167 -14.93 2.90 -10.88
CA MET A 167 -14.20 4.05 -10.39
C MET A 167 -15.10 5.28 -10.52
N LYS A 168 -15.47 5.88 -9.39
CA LYS A 168 -16.26 7.11 -9.36
C LYS A 168 -15.36 8.32 -9.58
N PHE A 169 -15.85 9.28 -10.36
CA PHE A 169 -15.20 10.57 -10.59
C PHE A 169 -16.23 11.59 -11.04
N TYR A 170 -15.92 12.88 -10.89
CA TYR A 170 -16.74 13.94 -11.44
C TYR A 170 -16.23 14.36 -12.82
N THR A 171 -17.16 14.51 -13.75
CA THR A 171 -16.88 15.15 -15.04
C THR A 171 -16.59 16.65 -14.87
N PRO A 172 -16.04 17.33 -15.88
CA PRO A 172 -15.86 18.78 -15.82
C PRO A 172 -17.15 19.56 -15.54
N GLU A 173 -18.27 19.09 -16.08
CA GLU A 173 -19.60 19.70 -15.89
C GLU A 173 -20.07 19.52 -14.43
N GLN A 174 -19.95 18.31 -13.89
CA GLN A 174 -20.26 18.02 -12.48
C GLN A 174 -19.36 18.81 -11.53
N PHE A 175 -18.07 18.93 -11.86
CA PHE A 175 -17.18 19.75 -11.04
C PHE A 175 -17.55 21.25 -11.11
N LYS A 176 -17.92 21.78 -12.28
CA LYS A 176 -18.44 23.14 -12.39
C LYS A 176 -19.71 23.34 -11.54
N GLN A 177 -20.63 22.37 -11.58
CA GLN A 177 -21.84 22.37 -10.75
C GLN A 177 -21.49 22.37 -9.24
N LEU A 178 -20.52 21.56 -8.82
CA LEU A 178 -20.01 21.57 -7.46
C LEU A 178 -19.46 22.95 -7.07
N MET A 179 -18.74 23.62 -7.96
CA MET A 179 -18.15 24.94 -7.69
C MET A 179 -19.19 26.06 -7.53
N LEU A 180 -20.42 25.88 -8.01
CA LEU A 180 -21.52 26.84 -7.77
C LEU A 180 -21.96 26.86 -6.30
N THR A 181 -21.59 25.86 -5.50
CA THR A 181 -21.86 25.83 -4.06
C THR A 181 -20.79 26.55 -3.24
N ALA A 182 -19.91 27.33 -3.88
CA ALA A 182 -18.90 28.13 -3.19
C ALA A 182 -19.52 29.00 -2.10
N PRO A 183 -18.92 29.04 -0.90
CA PRO A 183 -19.44 29.89 0.16
C PRO A 183 -19.35 31.36 -0.24
N LYS A 184 -20.40 32.13 0.09
CA LYS A 184 -20.44 33.59 -0.19
C LYS A 184 -19.41 34.34 0.64
N ASP A 185 -19.20 33.91 1.87
CA ASP A 185 -18.22 34.47 2.80
C ASP A 185 -16.88 33.76 2.68
N LYS A 186 -15.84 34.54 2.47
CA LYS A 186 -14.46 34.02 2.31
C LYS A 186 -13.72 33.89 3.66
N VAL A 187 -14.42 34.05 4.77
CA VAL A 187 -13.86 34.24 6.12
C VAL A 187 -13.68 32.93 6.90
N HIS A 188 -14.35 31.85 6.51
CA HIS A 188 -14.42 30.64 7.32
C HIS A 188 -13.72 29.43 6.68
N TYR A 189 -13.51 28.39 7.50
CA TYR A 189 -12.98 27.09 7.08
C TYR A 189 -13.72 26.50 5.86
N GLU A 190 -14.93 26.94 5.61
CA GLU A 190 -15.73 26.57 4.43
C GLU A 190 -15.09 27.04 3.13
N TYR A 191 -14.61 28.28 3.09
CA TYR A 191 -13.87 28.79 1.94
C TYR A 191 -12.52 28.09 1.78
N GLU A 192 -11.81 27.80 2.89
CA GLU A 192 -10.60 27.00 2.86
C GLU A 192 -10.84 25.63 2.25
N CYS A 193 -11.91 24.93 2.65
CA CYS A 193 -12.29 23.63 2.08
C CYS A 193 -12.65 23.76 0.58
N TYR A 194 -13.32 24.83 0.18
CA TYR A 194 -13.57 25.12 -1.24
C TYR A 194 -12.27 25.24 -2.03
N VAL A 195 -11.29 25.98 -1.52
CA VAL A 195 -9.97 26.12 -2.15
C VAL A 195 -9.25 24.77 -2.22
N ILE A 196 -9.28 23.99 -1.13
CA ILE A 196 -8.71 22.65 -1.07
C ILE A 196 -9.27 21.72 -2.17
N ILE A 197 -10.59 21.74 -2.37
CA ILE A 197 -11.26 20.90 -3.37
C ILE A 197 -10.81 21.32 -4.80
N ASN A 198 -10.68 22.63 -5.06
CA ASN A 198 -10.10 23.12 -6.30
C ASN A 198 -8.67 22.64 -6.51
N VAL A 199 -7.82 22.74 -5.48
CA VAL A 199 -6.44 22.25 -5.56
C VAL A 199 -6.42 20.76 -5.87
N LEU A 200 -7.19 19.94 -5.17
CA LEU A 200 -7.25 18.49 -5.40
C LEU A 200 -7.70 18.15 -6.83
N TYR A 201 -8.73 18.82 -7.33
CA TYR A 201 -9.25 18.57 -8.68
C TYR A 201 -8.27 18.99 -9.77
N PHE A 202 -7.73 20.21 -9.71
CA PHE A 202 -6.85 20.73 -10.76
C PHE A 202 -5.42 20.20 -10.71
N THR A 203 -4.99 19.59 -9.63
CA THR A 203 -3.63 19.08 -9.50
C THR A 203 -3.55 17.56 -9.47
N GLY A 204 -4.62 16.88 -9.06
CA GLY A 204 -4.63 15.44 -8.85
C GLY A 204 -3.70 14.95 -7.74
N MET A 205 -3.22 15.83 -6.85
CA MET A 205 -2.37 15.42 -5.73
C MET A 205 -3.12 14.58 -4.71
N ARG A 206 -2.39 13.81 -3.89
CA ARG A 206 -2.98 13.05 -2.79
C ARG A 206 -3.35 13.97 -1.63
N VAL A 207 -4.42 13.64 -0.88
CA VAL A 207 -4.83 14.45 0.30
C VAL A 207 -3.67 14.63 1.29
N GLY A 208 -2.86 13.59 1.54
CA GLY A 208 -1.71 13.72 2.41
C GLY A 208 -0.59 14.61 1.85
N GLU A 209 -0.44 14.72 0.54
CA GLU A 209 0.48 15.67 -0.11
C GLU A 209 -0.06 17.10 0.06
N LEU A 210 -1.35 17.30 -0.18
CA LEU A 210 -2.02 18.59 0.02
C LEU A 210 -1.91 19.07 1.47
N SER A 211 -2.25 18.23 2.45
CA SER A 211 -2.19 18.58 3.88
C SER A 211 -0.78 18.89 4.39
N ALA A 212 0.26 18.48 3.64
CA ALA A 212 1.65 18.79 3.98
C ALA A 212 2.16 20.08 3.32
N LEU A 213 1.41 20.69 2.40
CA LEU A 213 1.84 21.91 1.72
C LEU A 213 2.03 23.05 2.70
N THR A 214 3.07 23.83 2.48
CA THR A 214 3.34 25.09 3.17
C THR A 214 3.35 26.25 2.17
N LEU A 215 3.32 27.48 2.63
CA LEU A 215 3.29 28.64 1.74
C LEU A 215 4.49 28.70 0.80
N GLN A 216 5.67 28.23 1.22
CA GLN A 216 6.88 28.18 0.37
C GLN A 216 6.77 27.19 -0.80
N ASP A 217 5.86 26.22 -0.72
CA ASP A 217 5.68 25.21 -1.78
C ASP A 217 4.87 25.76 -2.98
N VAL A 218 4.28 26.96 -2.85
CA VAL A 218 3.45 27.60 -3.88
C VAL A 218 4.17 28.82 -4.46
N ASP A 219 4.52 28.77 -5.73
CA ASP A 219 5.06 29.89 -6.49
C ASP A 219 3.99 30.43 -7.45
N LEU A 220 3.31 31.50 -6.99
CA LEU A 220 2.24 32.14 -7.78
C LEU A 220 2.77 32.85 -9.03
N LYS A 221 4.05 33.32 -9.02
CA LYS A 221 4.66 33.97 -10.19
C LYS A 221 4.95 32.96 -11.30
N LYS A 222 5.51 31.81 -10.93
CA LYS A 222 5.76 30.70 -11.86
C LYS A 222 4.53 29.83 -12.09
N LYS A 223 3.45 30.04 -11.34
CA LYS A 223 2.23 29.22 -11.35
C LYS A 223 2.53 27.74 -11.10
N THR A 224 3.30 27.45 -10.08
CA THR A 224 3.71 26.07 -9.74
C THR A 224 3.46 25.75 -8.30
N ILE A 225 3.26 24.45 -8.03
CA ILE A 225 3.24 23.87 -6.69
C ILE A 225 4.32 22.77 -6.64
N HIS A 226 5.19 22.82 -5.63
CA HIS A 226 6.21 21.83 -5.37
C HIS A 226 5.73 20.81 -4.34
N ILE A 227 5.71 19.52 -4.69
CA ILE A 227 5.22 18.42 -3.85
C ILE A 227 6.41 17.55 -3.50
N ASN A 228 6.90 17.63 -2.27
CA ASN A 228 8.09 16.88 -1.78
C ASN A 228 7.83 16.13 -0.49
N LYS A 229 6.70 16.31 0.15
CA LYS A 229 6.35 15.76 1.47
C LYS A 229 4.91 15.26 1.51
N THR A 230 4.61 14.45 2.48
CA THR A 230 3.26 13.95 2.74
C THR A 230 2.97 13.92 4.22
N LEU A 231 1.75 14.21 4.60
CA LEU A 231 1.27 14.17 5.96
C LEU A 231 0.45 12.91 6.19
N SER A 232 0.67 12.29 7.34
CA SER A 232 -0.10 11.14 7.84
C SER A 232 -0.68 11.50 9.19
N PHE A 233 -1.96 11.15 9.43
CA PHE A 233 -2.67 11.39 10.69
C PHE A 233 -2.69 10.14 11.57
N GLY A 234 -2.79 10.34 12.90
CA GLY A 234 -3.07 9.28 13.86
C GLY A 234 -1.92 8.30 14.08
N ILE A 235 -0.66 8.77 14.14
CA ILE A 235 0.51 7.93 14.36
C ILE A 235 1.06 8.15 15.76
N GLY A 236 0.94 7.13 16.62
CA GLY A 236 1.42 7.18 18.01
C GLY A 236 0.71 8.30 18.80
N ASP A 237 1.44 8.95 19.69
CA ASP A 237 0.97 10.07 20.51
C ASP A 237 0.84 11.37 19.69
N ASN A 238 1.38 11.40 18.48
CA ASN A 238 1.29 12.54 17.58
C ASN A 238 0.00 12.49 16.76
N ARG A 239 -0.73 13.62 16.74
CA ARG A 239 -1.92 13.75 15.90
C ARG A 239 -1.61 13.68 14.41
N TRP A 240 -0.38 14.04 14.00
CA TRP A 240 0.08 14.02 12.61
C TRP A 240 1.61 13.88 12.53
N HIS A 241 2.07 13.38 11.39
CA HIS A 241 3.50 13.21 11.08
C HIS A 241 3.76 13.60 9.63
N ILE A 242 4.75 14.45 9.39
CA ILE A 242 5.24 14.80 8.06
C ILE A 242 6.41 13.87 7.72
N GLY A 243 6.32 13.21 6.59
CA GLY A 243 7.38 12.38 6.05
C GLY A 243 7.71 12.75 4.60
N PRO A 244 8.81 12.22 4.06
CA PRO A 244 9.13 12.39 2.66
C PRO A 244 8.03 11.81 1.77
N ALA A 245 7.95 12.26 0.54
CA ALA A 245 7.07 11.69 -0.47
C ALA A 245 7.22 10.15 -0.52
N LYS A 246 6.16 9.45 -0.91
CA LYS A 246 6.11 7.96 -0.83
C LYS A 246 7.22 7.27 -1.65
N SER A 247 7.67 7.92 -2.72
CA SER A 247 8.75 7.46 -3.60
C SER A 247 9.41 8.66 -4.26
N SER A 248 10.58 8.51 -4.87
CA SER A 248 11.25 9.56 -5.63
C SER A 248 10.38 10.13 -6.76
N ARG A 249 9.50 9.32 -7.36
CA ARG A 249 8.54 9.78 -8.39
C ARG A 249 7.41 10.64 -7.81
N SER A 250 7.17 10.58 -6.52
CA SER A 250 6.14 11.39 -5.86
C SER A 250 6.61 12.82 -5.62
N GLU A 251 7.93 13.06 -5.57
CA GLU A 251 8.49 14.40 -5.55
C GLU A 251 8.42 15.00 -6.96
N ARG A 252 7.73 16.12 -7.08
CA ARG A 252 7.46 16.75 -8.37
C ARG A 252 7.03 18.21 -8.22
N THR A 253 7.29 19.00 -9.22
CA THR A 253 6.71 20.33 -9.40
C THR A 253 5.67 20.29 -10.50
N ILE A 254 4.47 20.75 -10.20
CA ILE A 254 3.36 20.77 -11.16
C ILE A 254 2.96 22.22 -11.46
N MET A 255 2.70 22.53 -12.73
CA MET A 255 2.08 23.79 -13.13
C MET A 255 0.59 23.77 -12.81
N ILE A 256 0.06 24.92 -12.37
CA ILE A 256 -1.37 25.10 -12.08
C ILE A 256 -2.02 26.04 -13.10
N PRO A 257 -3.30 25.80 -13.44
CA PRO A 257 -4.03 26.65 -14.37
C PRO A 257 -4.29 28.05 -13.77
N LYS A 258 -4.54 29.01 -14.65
CA LYS A 258 -4.71 30.44 -14.29
C LYS A 258 -5.79 30.65 -13.22
N ASN A 259 -6.96 30.03 -13.39
CA ASN A 259 -8.06 30.13 -12.44
C ASN A 259 -7.67 29.61 -11.02
N LEU A 260 -6.95 28.49 -10.91
CA LEU A 260 -6.48 27.99 -9.62
C LEU A 260 -5.44 28.94 -9.01
N CYS A 261 -4.58 29.53 -9.84
CA CYS A 261 -3.61 30.51 -9.39
C CYS A 261 -4.29 31.77 -8.79
N GLU A 262 -5.37 32.23 -9.39
CA GLU A 262 -6.17 33.35 -8.90
C GLU A 262 -6.85 33.02 -7.56
N ILE A 263 -7.48 31.85 -7.45
CA ILE A 263 -8.09 31.38 -6.20
C ILE A 263 -7.06 31.28 -5.08
N LEU A 264 -5.87 30.71 -5.36
CA LEU A 264 -4.81 30.60 -4.38
C LEU A 264 -4.21 31.95 -3.99
N ALA A 265 -4.06 32.88 -4.95
CA ALA A 265 -3.56 34.22 -4.69
C ALA A 265 -4.48 34.97 -3.72
N GLU A 266 -5.79 34.91 -3.96
CA GLU A 266 -6.79 35.51 -3.08
C GLU A 266 -6.77 34.88 -1.69
N TYR A 267 -6.79 33.54 -1.62
CA TYR A 267 -6.75 32.80 -0.37
C TYR A 267 -5.50 33.11 0.45
N ILE A 268 -4.32 33.06 -0.16
CA ILE A 268 -3.04 33.34 0.51
C ILE A 268 -2.96 34.80 0.97
N SER A 269 -3.45 35.76 0.18
CA SER A 269 -3.48 37.18 0.54
C SER A 269 -4.34 37.42 1.78
N TYR A 270 -5.54 36.84 1.80
CA TYR A 270 -6.44 36.88 2.95
C TYR A 270 -5.81 36.25 4.19
N TYR A 271 -5.21 35.08 4.03
CA TYR A 271 -4.58 34.31 5.09
C TYR A 271 -3.42 35.04 5.75
N LYS A 272 -2.53 35.66 4.93
CA LYS A 272 -1.41 36.48 5.41
C LYS A 272 -1.88 37.68 6.21
N LYS A 273 -2.99 38.29 5.82
CA LYS A 273 -3.56 39.47 6.49
C LYS A 273 -4.07 39.18 7.89
N ILE A 274 -4.61 37.96 8.11
CA ILE A 274 -5.27 37.61 9.39
C ILE A 274 -4.32 36.94 10.36
N TYR A 275 -3.46 36.03 9.89
CA TYR A 275 -2.73 35.10 10.77
C TYR A 275 -1.23 35.39 10.92
N GLY A 276 -0.68 36.41 10.30
CA GLY A 276 0.75 36.76 10.46
C GLY A 276 1.70 35.62 10.05
N VAL A 277 1.37 34.90 8.99
CA VAL A 277 1.99 33.65 8.55
C VAL A 277 3.42 33.78 8.03
N THR A 278 4.23 32.76 8.23
CA THR A 278 5.57 32.60 7.64
C THR A 278 5.55 31.69 6.43
N ASN A 279 6.67 31.59 5.72
CA ASN A 279 6.80 30.67 4.59
C ASN A 279 6.65 29.19 4.99
N GLN A 280 6.90 28.84 6.26
CA GLN A 280 6.78 27.47 6.78
C GLN A 280 5.38 27.14 7.32
N THR A 281 4.50 28.13 7.42
CA THR A 281 3.09 27.92 7.81
C THR A 281 2.41 26.99 6.82
N PHE A 282 1.59 26.06 7.31
CA PHE A 282 0.81 25.22 6.43
C PHE A 282 -0.05 26.06 5.49
N LEU A 283 -0.14 25.64 4.24
CA LEU A 283 -1.02 26.31 3.27
C LEU A 283 -2.49 26.25 3.72
N PHE A 284 -2.85 25.15 4.40
CA PHE A 284 -4.19 24.92 4.94
C PHE A 284 -4.10 24.53 6.42
N GLY A 285 -4.80 25.25 7.30
CA GLY A 285 -4.92 24.97 8.72
C GLY A 285 -3.99 25.78 9.66
N VAL A 286 -3.19 26.71 9.15
CA VAL A 286 -2.24 27.60 9.90
C VAL A 286 -1.16 26.81 10.65
N ASP A 287 -1.29 26.66 11.98
CA ASP A 287 -0.32 25.99 12.85
C ASP A 287 -0.51 24.46 12.89
N VAL A 288 -1.72 24.01 12.61
CA VAL A 288 -2.11 22.60 12.58
C VAL A 288 -2.73 22.29 11.23
N PRO A 289 -2.26 21.24 10.54
CA PRO A 289 -2.82 20.89 9.24
C PRO A 289 -4.29 20.54 9.35
N ILE A 290 -5.09 20.97 8.39
CA ILE A 290 -6.53 20.68 8.37
C ILE A 290 -6.79 19.17 8.39
N ALA A 291 -7.70 18.73 9.24
CA ALA A 291 -8.04 17.32 9.35
C ALA A 291 -8.75 16.81 8.09
N ARG A 292 -8.35 15.62 7.64
CA ARG A 292 -8.97 14.97 6.46
C ARG A 292 -10.47 14.83 6.58
N GLU A 293 -10.98 14.56 7.78
CA GLU A 293 -12.41 14.37 8.04
C GLU A 293 -13.18 15.68 7.85
N THR A 294 -12.61 16.81 8.25
CA THR A 294 -13.20 18.15 8.03
C THR A 294 -13.37 18.42 6.52
N ILE A 295 -12.28 18.17 5.74
CA ILE A 295 -12.33 18.31 4.28
C ILE A 295 -13.41 17.39 3.67
N ARG A 296 -13.48 16.14 4.14
CA ARG A 296 -14.44 15.15 3.65
C ARG A 296 -15.88 15.56 3.91
N HIS A 297 -16.18 15.98 5.13
CA HIS A 297 -17.54 16.39 5.50
C HIS A 297 -17.99 17.57 4.65
N ARG A 298 -17.17 18.61 4.55
CA ARG A 298 -17.51 19.76 3.73
C ARG A 298 -17.64 19.44 2.24
N PHE A 299 -16.78 18.58 1.73
CA PHE A 299 -16.88 18.11 0.34
C PHE A 299 -18.22 17.41 0.07
N TRP A 300 -18.68 16.59 1.02
CA TRP A 300 -19.96 15.92 0.88
C TRP A 300 -21.15 16.86 1.03
N GLU A 301 -21.09 17.85 1.91
CA GLU A 301 -22.10 18.91 1.99
C GLU A 301 -22.21 19.67 0.67
N MET A 302 -21.09 20.04 0.07
CA MET A 302 -21.08 20.68 -1.24
C MET A 302 -21.65 19.77 -2.34
N ALA A 303 -21.35 18.47 -2.30
CA ALA A 303 -21.92 17.51 -3.25
C ALA A 303 -23.45 17.40 -3.10
N ASP A 304 -23.95 17.34 -1.87
CA ASP A 304 -25.38 17.30 -1.59
C ASP A 304 -26.08 18.58 -2.07
N LEU A 305 -25.52 19.76 -1.77
CA LEU A 305 -26.05 21.05 -2.23
C LEU A 305 -26.05 21.17 -3.76
N ALA A 306 -25.08 20.53 -4.41
CA ALA A 306 -25.00 20.48 -5.87
C ALA A 306 -25.90 19.39 -6.47
N GLY A 307 -26.58 18.56 -5.68
CA GLY A 307 -27.35 17.43 -6.19
C GLY A 307 -26.48 16.33 -6.83
N LEU A 308 -25.21 16.20 -6.41
CA LEU A 308 -24.24 15.24 -6.94
C LEU A 308 -24.08 14.05 -6.01
N GLU A 309 -23.76 12.89 -6.58
CA GLU A 309 -23.41 11.71 -5.80
C GLU A 309 -22.15 11.97 -4.97
N ARG A 310 -22.15 11.56 -3.69
CA ARG A 310 -20.96 11.64 -2.84
C ARG A 310 -19.89 10.68 -3.31
N ILE A 311 -18.73 11.20 -3.65
CA ILE A 311 -17.52 10.43 -3.94
C ILE A 311 -16.47 10.64 -2.86
N ARG A 312 -15.40 9.84 -2.84
CA ARG A 312 -14.31 9.99 -1.88
C ARG A 312 -13.40 11.16 -2.29
N LEU A 313 -12.72 11.80 -1.35
CA LEU A 313 -11.71 12.82 -1.65
C LEU A 313 -10.63 12.31 -2.63
N HIS A 314 -10.28 11.01 -2.55
CA HIS A 314 -9.32 10.42 -3.49
C HIS A 314 -9.87 10.32 -4.91
N ASP A 315 -11.18 10.29 -5.07
CA ASP A 315 -11.82 10.21 -6.39
C ASP A 315 -11.73 11.54 -7.17
N LEU A 316 -11.44 12.67 -6.50
CA LEU A 316 -11.04 13.92 -7.18
C LEU A 316 -9.74 13.76 -7.97
N ARG A 317 -8.83 12.93 -7.49
CA ARG A 317 -7.63 12.55 -8.24
C ARG A 317 -7.96 11.68 -9.45
N HIS A 318 -8.95 10.81 -9.34
CA HIS A 318 -9.49 10.08 -10.48
C HIS A 318 -10.18 11.00 -11.47
N SER A 319 -10.92 12.02 -10.98
CA SER A 319 -11.52 13.07 -11.81
C SER A 319 -10.46 13.85 -12.60
N HIS A 320 -9.34 14.20 -11.96
CA HIS A 320 -8.23 14.86 -12.66
C HIS A 320 -7.60 13.98 -13.76
N ALA A 321 -7.39 12.70 -13.47
CA ALA A 321 -6.83 11.78 -14.46
C ALA A 321 -7.79 11.58 -15.64
N SER A 322 -9.10 11.46 -15.37
CA SER A 322 -10.13 11.34 -16.38
C SER A 322 -10.20 12.59 -17.25
N LEU A 323 -10.15 13.79 -16.65
CA LEU A 323 -10.08 15.06 -17.37
C LEU A 323 -8.90 15.07 -18.36
N LEU A 324 -7.69 14.72 -17.90
CA LEU A 324 -6.50 14.73 -18.76
C LEU A 324 -6.57 13.66 -19.86
N ALA A 325 -7.10 12.48 -19.56
CA ALA A 325 -7.29 11.42 -20.56
C ALA A 325 -8.28 11.86 -21.65
N ASN A 326 -9.41 12.47 -21.27
CA ASN A 326 -10.40 13.02 -22.21
C ASN A 326 -9.85 14.18 -23.06
N MET A 327 -8.86 14.92 -22.55
CA MET A 327 -8.12 15.94 -23.30
C MET A 327 -7.08 15.33 -24.25
N GLY A 328 -6.92 14.00 -24.31
CA GLY A 328 -5.95 13.32 -25.16
C GLY A 328 -4.52 13.33 -24.64
N CYS A 329 -4.30 13.63 -23.36
CA CYS A 329 -2.96 13.59 -22.76
C CYS A 329 -2.43 12.14 -22.73
N SER A 330 -1.14 11.97 -23.02
CA SER A 330 -0.52 10.65 -22.97
C SER A 330 -0.48 10.07 -21.54
N VAL A 331 -0.49 8.73 -21.41
CA VAL A 331 -0.36 8.03 -20.12
C VAL A 331 0.89 8.47 -19.36
N THR A 332 2.00 8.68 -20.07
CA THR A 332 3.27 9.17 -19.51
C THR A 332 3.13 10.55 -18.88
N ALA A 333 2.44 11.50 -19.57
CA ALA A 333 2.20 12.85 -19.05
C ALA A 333 1.33 12.83 -17.79
N ILE A 334 0.26 12.02 -17.81
CA ILE A 334 -0.64 11.85 -16.67
C ILE A 334 0.11 11.19 -15.49
N ALA A 335 0.87 10.12 -15.73
CA ALA A 335 1.65 9.42 -14.71
C ALA A 335 2.66 10.36 -14.03
N ARG A 336 3.41 11.14 -14.82
CA ARG A 336 4.36 12.15 -14.33
C ARG A 336 3.67 13.17 -13.43
N ARG A 337 2.55 13.77 -13.91
CA ARG A 337 1.80 14.79 -13.18
C ARG A 337 1.25 14.26 -11.87
N MET A 338 0.75 13.02 -11.84
CA MET A 338 0.17 12.40 -10.67
C MET A 338 1.21 11.76 -9.73
N GLY A 339 2.47 11.62 -10.14
CA GLY A 339 3.49 10.89 -9.37
C GLY A 339 3.17 9.40 -9.23
N HIS A 340 2.75 8.77 -10.34
CA HIS A 340 2.57 7.33 -10.52
C HIS A 340 3.68 6.74 -11.39
N SER A 341 3.84 5.41 -11.37
CA SER A 341 4.49 4.73 -12.48
C SER A 341 3.55 4.66 -13.68
N GLU A 342 4.09 4.60 -14.90
CA GLU A 342 3.28 4.42 -16.11
C GLU A 342 2.43 3.15 -16.04
N ALA A 343 3.01 2.05 -15.52
CA ALA A 343 2.30 0.79 -15.33
C ALA A 343 1.11 0.92 -14.36
N GLU A 344 1.27 1.67 -13.26
CA GLU A 344 0.17 1.94 -12.31
C GLU A 344 -0.89 2.83 -12.95
N CYS A 345 -0.49 3.87 -13.68
CA CYS A 345 -1.38 4.77 -14.40
C CYS A 345 -2.16 4.01 -15.47
N PHE A 346 -1.49 3.23 -16.31
CA PHE A 346 -2.10 2.41 -17.33
C PHE A 346 -3.11 1.42 -16.74
N LYS A 347 -2.70 0.64 -15.73
CA LYS A 347 -3.59 -0.32 -15.06
C LYS A 347 -4.85 0.31 -14.48
N THR A 348 -4.73 1.54 -13.96
CA THR A 348 -5.84 2.22 -13.28
C THR A 348 -6.77 2.93 -14.25
N TYR A 349 -6.22 3.50 -15.32
CA TYR A 349 -6.94 4.43 -16.20
C TYR A 349 -7.05 3.97 -17.65
N ILE A 350 -6.60 2.75 -17.99
CA ILE A 350 -6.62 2.24 -19.38
C ILE A 350 -8.00 2.35 -20.03
N HIS A 351 -9.05 2.12 -19.26
CA HIS A 351 -10.43 2.18 -19.75
C HIS A 351 -10.86 3.60 -20.21
N LEU A 352 -10.12 4.63 -19.79
CA LEU A 352 -10.34 6.03 -20.22
C LEU A 352 -9.62 6.35 -21.54
N PHE A 353 -8.70 5.51 -21.99
CA PHE A 353 -7.92 5.69 -23.21
C PHE A 353 -8.45 4.87 -24.40
N VAL A 354 -9.55 4.16 -24.20
CA VAL A 354 -10.18 3.39 -25.29
C VAL A 354 -10.88 4.38 -26.22
N SER A 355 -10.17 4.84 -27.25
CA SER A 355 -10.79 5.50 -28.38
C SER A 355 -11.51 4.44 -29.22
N THR A 356 -12.71 4.74 -29.68
CA THR A 356 -13.40 3.90 -30.66
C THR A 356 -12.68 4.00 -32.01
N ASP A 357 -12.81 2.97 -32.85
CA ASP A 357 -12.29 3.05 -34.24
C ASP A 357 -12.80 4.29 -34.96
N VAL A 358 -14.05 4.69 -34.70
CA VAL A 358 -14.65 5.93 -35.23
C VAL A 358 -13.87 7.18 -34.78
N ASP A 359 -13.47 7.26 -33.52
CA ASP A 359 -12.67 8.39 -33.00
C ASP A 359 -11.28 8.43 -33.65
N LEU A 360 -10.70 7.25 -33.92
CA LEU A 360 -9.40 7.16 -34.59
C LEU A 360 -9.51 7.63 -36.04
N VAL A 361 -10.51 7.15 -36.76
CA VAL A 361 -10.77 7.56 -38.17
C VAL A 361 -11.05 9.07 -38.23
N ASN A 362 -11.91 9.61 -37.38
CA ASN A 362 -12.21 11.04 -37.32
C ASN A 362 -10.97 11.89 -36.99
N LYS A 363 -10.00 11.37 -36.27
CA LYS A 363 -8.73 12.07 -36.04
C LYS A 363 -7.82 12.02 -37.26
N ILE A 364 -7.79 10.91 -37.98
CA ILE A 364 -7.04 10.77 -39.23
C ILE A 364 -7.61 11.72 -40.27
N ASP A 365 -8.93 11.74 -40.47
CA ASP A 365 -9.63 12.62 -41.44
C ASP A 365 -9.42 14.12 -41.18
N LYS A 366 -9.10 14.51 -39.95
CA LYS A 366 -8.75 15.90 -39.59
C LYS A 366 -7.33 16.31 -39.96
N VAL A 367 -6.46 15.35 -40.26
CA VAL A 367 -5.06 15.62 -40.62
C VAL A 367 -4.88 15.68 -42.13
N PHE A 368 -5.75 15.04 -42.89
CA PHE A 368 -5.78 15.00 -44.34
C PHE A 368 -7.02 15.70 -44.90
#